data_7a0cd5da4a851f8ff6c498de2e121f76
#
_entry.id   7a0cd5da4a851f8ff6c498de2e121f76
#
_cell.length_a   1.000
_cell.length_b   1.000
_cell.length_c   1.000
_cell.angle_alpha   90.00
_cell.angle_beta   90.00
_cell.angle_gamma   90.00
#
_symmetry.space_group_name_H-M   'P 1'
#
loop_
_entity.id
_entity.type
_entity.pdbx_description
1 polymer ?
#
loop_
_entity_poly.entity_id
_entity_poly.type
_entity_poly.pdbx_seq_one_letter_code
_entity_poly.pdbx_strand_id
1 'polypeptide(L)'
;MLKELCMINGTSGREKAVREFIISKIPADCEYEVDRLGNVICHKKGKNRAKNKVMLSAHMDEVGFIVTYICDDGMLRFHNVGGIDERVVFGRSVTLESGARGVIGGKAVHQLDGDEKETLPKIADMFIDIGASNKKEAEKFVNLGDAAYFDSEYTEFGDGFVKAKALDDRAGCMILIDMLNSELEYDVEICFVVQEEIGTRGAAVAAFSVAPKYAIVLESTTASDISGVSGNKKVCRLGEGAVVSYMDRGTLYDSELYRRAFELAEKNGIKVQTKTVVAGGNDAAAIHKSGAGVKTIAVSVPTRYIHSASSVAKLEDIESVKKLAFLLAEDFANA
;
A
#
# COMPACT_ATOMS: atom_id res chain seq x y z
N MET A 1 0.59 -13.93 -9.07
CA MET A 1 1.09 -12.54 -9.04
C MET A 1 0.92 -11.86 -7.68
N LEU A 2 -0.26 -11.76 -7.07
CA LEU A 2 -0.43 -11.10 -5.76
C LEU A 2 0.50 -11.68 -4.68
N LYS A 3 0.55 -13.02 -4.56
CA LYS A 3 1.46 -13.71 -3.64
C LYS A 3 2.91 -13.30 -3.83
N GLU A 4 3.38 -13.25 -5.06
CA GLU A 4 4.77 -12.87 -5.38
C GLU A 4 5.05 -11.43 -4.96
N LEU A 5 4.17 -10.48 -5.32
CA LEU A 5 4.29 -9.07 -4.93
C LEU A 5 4.28 -8.88 -3.41
N CYS A 6 3.37 -9.52 -2.69
CA CYS A 6 3.29 -9.38 -1.23
C CYS A 6 4.49 -10.00 -0.49
N MET A 7 5.19 -10.96 -1.10
CA MET A 7 6.35 -11.60 -0.47
C MET A 7 7.68 -10.88 -0.72
N ILE A 8 7.72 -9.93 -1.66
CA ILE A 8 8.90 -9.09 -1.90
C ILE A 8 8.96 -8.00 -0.82
N ASN A 9 10.10 -7.92 -0.12
CA ASN A 9 10.37 -6.87 0.85
C ASN A 9 10.63 -5.53 0.15
N GLY A 10 10.03 -4.45 0.67
CA GLY A 10 10.16 -3.14 0.06
C GLY A 10 9.47 -2.05 0.88
N THR A 11 10.02 -1.71 2.05
CA THR A 11 9.54 -0.55 2.82
C THR A 11 9.93 0.76 2.13
N SER A 12 9.31 1.88 2.54
CA SER A 12 9.56 3.20 1.93
C SER A 12 11.05 3.52 1.84
N GLY A 13 11.51 3.87 0.64
CA GLY A 13 12.93 4.12 0.32
C GLY A 13 13.75 2.85 0.05
N ARG A 14 13.13 1.67 0.07
CA ARG A 14 13.75 0.36 -0.21
C ARG A 14 12.95 -0.47 -1.23
N GLU A 15 12.24 0.20 -2.14
CA GLU A 15 11.31 -0.42 -3.09
C GLU A 15 12.01 -1.08 -4.30
N LYS A 16 13.34 -1.06 -4.37
CA LYS A 16 14.11 -1.52 -5.55
C LYS A 16 13.71 -2.92 -6.02
N ALA A 17 13.59 -3.88 -5.12
CA ALA A 17 13.25 -5.27 -5.49
C ALA A 17 11.82 -5.37 -6.05
N VAL A 18 10.87 -4.62 -5.50
CA VAL A 18 9.50 -4.54 -5.99
C VAL A 18 9.46 -3.89 -7.36
N ARG A 19 10.18 -2.79 -7.53
CA ARG A 19 10.31 -2.09 -8.81
C ARG A 19 10.88 -3.00 -9.91
N GLU A 20 11.95 -3.72 -9.62
CA GLU A 20 12.55 -4.66 -10.56
C GLU A 20 11.58 -5.78 -10.95
N PHE A 21 10.82 -6.29 -9.99
CA PHE A 21 9.77 -7.28 -10.27
C PHE A 21 8.69 -6.68 -11.19
N ILE A 22 8.19 -5.48 -10.88
CA ILE A 22 7.17 -4.80 -11.70
C ILE A 22 7.71 -4.56 -13.12
N ILE A 23 8.92 -4.04 -13.26
CA ILE A 23 9.57 -3.81 -14.57
C ILE A 23 9.64 -5.11 -15.38
N SER A 24 9.91 -6.25 -14.72
CA SER A 24 9.95 -7.55 -15.39
C SER A 24 8.58 -8.01 -15.95
N LYS A 25 7.48 -7.35 -15.55
CA LYS A 25 6.10 -7.63 -15.99
C LYS A 25 5.58 -6.62 -17.01
N ILE A 26 6.33 -5.56 -17.30
CA ILE A 26 5.95 -4.59 -18.32
C ILE A 26 6.09 -5.22 -19.71
N PRO A 27 5.06 -5.15 -20.57
CA PRO A 27 5.15 -5.63 -21.94
C PRO A 27 6.27 -4.93 -22.73
N ALA A 28 6.95 -5.66 -23.60
CA ALA A 28 8.10 -5.16 -24.35
C ALA A 28 7.76 -3.97 -25.29
N ASP A 29 6.52 -3.81 -25.66
CA ASP A 29 5.98 -2.72 -26.49
C ASP A 29 5.47 -1.53 -25.68
N CYS A 30 5.50 -1.60 -24.35
CA CYS A 30 5.10 -0.50 -23.47
C CYS A 30 6.33 0.32 -23.05
N GLU A 31 6.37 1.57 -23.46
CA GLU A 31 7.40 2.52 -23.04
C GLU A 31 7.25 2.86 -21.57
N TYR A 32 8.36 2.91 -20.82
CA TYR A 32 8.36 3.33 -19.42
C TYR A 32 9.63 4.09 -19.05
N GLU A 33 9.54 4.86 -18.00
CA GLU A 33 10.68 5.54 -17.38
C GLU A 33 10.70 5.31 -15.87
N VAL A 34 11.90 5.42 -15.28
CA VAL A 34 12.09 5.42 -13.82
C VAL A 34 12.63 6.76 -13.42
N ASP A 35 11.88 7.49 -12.60
CA ASP A 35 12.29 8.82 -12.15
C ASP A 35 13.38 8.75 -11.05
N ARG A 36 13.83 9.94 -10.58
CA ARG A 36 14.90 10.04 -9.59
C ARG A 36 14.54 9.54 -8.20
N LEU A 37 13.25 9.49 -7.85
CA LEU A 37 12.79 8.90 -6.59
C LEU A 37 12.62 7.38 -6.70
N GLY A 38 12.45 6.87 -7.93
CA GLY A 38 12.26 5.46 -8.19
C GLY A 38 10.83 5.09 -8.57
N ASN A 39 9.95 6.06 -8.85
CA ASN A 39 8.66 5.78 -9.47
C ASN A 39 8.86 5.15 -10.85
N VAL A 40 7.97 4.22 -11.24
CA VAL A 40 7.90 3.69 -12.60
C VAL A 40 6.68 4.28 -13.28
N ILE A 41 6.90 5.01 -14.36
CA ILE A 41 5.84 5.67 -15.15
C ILE A 41 5.78 4.96 -16.51
N CYS A 42 4.65 4.32 -16.80
CA CYS A 42 4.43 3.55 -18.03
C CYS A 42 3.43 4.26 -18.93
N HIS A 43 3.77 4.39 -20.21
CA HIS A 43 2.93 5.01 -21.24
C HIS A 43 2.18 3.93 -22.02
N LYS A 44 1.05 3.46 -21.48
CA LYS A 44 0.26 2.38 -22.09
C LYS A 44 -0.58 2.93 -23.25
N LYS A 45 -0.27 2.46 -24.45
CA LYS A 45 -1.04 2.79 -25.67
C LYS A 45 -2.30 1.96 -25.74
N GLY A 46 -3.44 2.61 -26.02
CA GLY A 46 -4.71 1.98 -26.36
C GLY A 46 -4.93 1.91 -27.87
N LYS A 47 -6.07 1.36 -28.27
CA LYS A 47 -6.51 1.33 -29.69
C LYS A 47 -6.69 2.73 -30.25
N ASN A 48 -7.21 3.63 -29.43
CA ASN A 48 -7.49 5.02 -29.78
C ASN A 48 -6.67 5.99 -28.91
N ARG A 49 -6.44 7.19 -29.41
CA ARG A 49 -5.83 8.26 -28.60
C ARG A 49 -6.85 8.83 -27.63
N ALA A 50 -6.46 8.94 -26.38
CA ALA A 50 -7.28 9.53 -25.33
C ALA A 50 -7.53 11.02 -25.59
N LYS A 51 -8.75 11.52 -25.37
CA LYS A 51 -9.05 12.96 -25.37
C LYS A 51 -8.46 13.66 -24.14
N ASN A 52 -8.42 12.94 -23.02
CA ASN A 52 -7.89 13.44 -21.76
C ASN A 52 -6.78 12.52 -21.27
N LYS A 53 -5.72 13.08 -20.72
CA LYS A 53 -4.67 12.31 -20.08
C LYS A 53 -5.18 11.79 -18.73
N VAL A 54 -5.20 10.47 -18.58
CA VAL A 54 -5.62 9.78 -17.36
C VAL A 54 -4.41 9.08 -16.75
N MET A 55 -4.17 9.31 -15.47
CA MET A 55 -3.16 8.63 -14.66
C MET A 55 -3.84 7.61 -13.75
N LEU A 56 -3.30 6.39 -13.71
CA LEU A 56 -3.60 5.42 -12.66
C LEU A 56 -2.38 5.26 -11.78
N SER A 57 -2.57 5.18 -10.47
CA SER A 57 -1.49 5.13 -9.48
C SER A 57 -1.72 4.07 -8.43
N ALA A 58 -0.65 3.37 -8.02
CA ALA A 58 -0.60 2.45 -6.88
C ALA A 58 0.81 2.53 -6.27
N HIS A 59 0.94 2.41 -4.95
CA HIS A 59 2.25 2.50 -4.32
C HIS A 59 2.96 1.15 -4.18
N MET A 60 4.28 1.19 -4.33
CA MET A 60 5.16 0.01 -4.25
C MET A 60 5.64 -0.30 -2.84
N ASP A 61 5.69 0.71 -1.97
CA ASP A 61 6.22 0.54 -0.62
C ASP A 61 5.23 -0.13 0.33
N GLU A 62 5.75 -0.58 1.43
CA GLU A 62 5.03 -1.13 2.57
C GLU A 62 5.57 -0.54 3.86
N VAL A 63 4.81 -0.58 4.94
CA VAL A 63 5.29 -0.23 6.29
C VAL A 63 6.37 -1.22 6.76
N GLY A 64 7.30 -0.74 7.57
CA GLY A 64 8.36 -1.57 8.13
C GLY A 64 9.15 -0.84 9.20
N PHE A 65 10.42 -1.20 9.34
CA PHE A 65 11.28 -0.64 10.38
C PHE A 65 12.64 -0.25 9.81
N ILE A 66 13.34 0.63 10.50
CA ILE A 66 14.70 1.04 10.21
C ILE A 66 15.56 0.91 11.48
N VAL A 67 16.74 0.29 11.37
CA VAL A 67 17.68 0.13 12.50
C VAL A 67 18.32 1.47 12.80
N THR A 68 18.18 1.90 14.06
CA THR A 68 18.69 3.23 14.52
C THR A 68 19.89 3.13 15.45
N TYR A 69 20.10 1.98 16.11
CA TYR A 69 21.23 1.79 17.01
C TYR A 69 21.52 0.29 17.23
N ILE A 70 22.79 -0.07 17.40
CA ILE A 70 23.24 -1.41 17.73
C ILE A 70 23.79 -1.36 19.16
N CYS A 71 23.12 -2.05 20.08
CA CYS A 71 23.45 -2.09 21.50
C CYS A 71 24.70 -2.94 21.77
N ASP A 72 25.36 -2.72 22.91
CA ASP A 72 26.59 -3.46 23.29
C ASP A 72 26.32 -4.96 23.48
N ASP A 73 25.11 -5.33 23.87
CA ASP A 73 24.63 -6.72 24.01
C ASP A 73 24.19 -7.38 22.68
N GLY A 74 24.26 -6.66 21.56
CA GLY A 74 23.91 -7.15 20.23
C GLY A 74 22.46 -6.92 19.84
N MET A 75 21.59 -6.43 20.72
CA MET A 75 20.22 -6.04 20.40
C MET A 75 20.18 -4.80 19.52
N LEU A 76 19.17 -4.71 18.65
CA LEU A 76 19.01 -3.57 17.73
C LEU A 76 17.88 -2.67 18.19
N ARG A 77 18.12 -1.37 18.26
CA ARG A 77 17.06 -0.37 18.35
C ARG A 77 16.60 -0.02 16.96
N PHE A 78 15.31 0.26 16.83
CA PHE A 78 14.67 0.55 15.55
C PHE A 78 13.60 1.62 15.67
N HIS A 79 13.19 2.15 14.54
CA HIS A 79 12.04 3.04 14.42
C HIS A 79 11.12 2.50 13.32
N ASN A 80 9.82 2.77 13.40
CA ASN A 80 8.88 2.44 12.34
C ASN A 80 9.10 3.32 11.11
N VAL A 81 8.90 2.75 9.93
CA VAL A 81 8.77 3.42 8.65
C VAL A 81 7.32 3.27 8.24
N GLY A 82 6.60 4.39 8.13
CA GLY A 82 5.16 4.39 7.98
C GLY A 82 4.38 4.28 9.30
N GLY A 83 3.07 4.25 9.19
CA GLY A 83 2.15 4.21 10.33
C GLY A 83 1.90 2.79 10.83
N ILE A 84 2.56 2.37 11.91
CA ILE A 84 2.38 1.04 12.51
C ILE A 84 1.81 1.16 13.92
N ASP A 85 0.76 0.40 14.23
CA ASP A 85 0.22 0.27 15.58
C ASP A 85 1.14 -0.60 16.43
N GLU A 86 1.59 -0.09 17.58
CA GLU A 86 2.49 -0.80 18.49
C GLU A 86 1.98 -2.17 18.94
N ARG A 87 0.65 -2.34 18.98
CA ARG A 87 0.01 -3.63 19.35
C ARG A 87 0.31 -4.78 18.41
N VAL A 88 0.66 -4.49 17.16
CA VAL A 88 0.94 -5.53 16.15
C VAL A 88 2.42 -5.84 16.00
N VAL A 89 3.30 -5.16 16.75
CA VAL A 89 4.76 -5.22 16.58
C VAL A 89 5.40 -6.24 17.54
N PHE A 90 5.00 -6.24 18.82
CA PHE A 90 5.62 -7.07 19.85
C PHE A 90 5.50 -8.57 19.54
N GLY A 91 6.60 -9.31 19.64
CA GLY A 91 6.65 -10.75 19.36
C GLY A 91 6.66 -11.12 17.88
N ARG A 92 6.83 -10.16 16.96
CA ARG A 92 6.87 -10.44 15.52
C ARG A 92 8.27 -10.82 15.06
N SER A 93 8.30 -11.81 14.17
CA SER A 93 9.50 -12.11 13.41
C SER A 93 9.70 -11.05 12.32
N VAL A 94 10.96 -10.71 12.08
CA VAL A 94 11.37 -9.77 11.05
C VAL A 94 12.55 -10.31 10.26
N THR A 95 12.66 -9.87 9.02
CA THR A 95 13.83 -10.11 8.16
C THR A 95 14.51 -8.77 7.90
N LEU A 96 15.81 -8.69 8.16
CA LEU A 96 16.63 -7.50 7.90
C LEU A 96 16.99 -7.40 6.40
N GLU A 97 17.38 -6.22 5.96
CA GLU A 97 17.82 -5.96 4.57
C GLU A 97 18.96 -6.90 4.14
N SER A 98 19.83 -7.29 5.04
CA SER A 98 20.90 -8.28 4.82
C SER A 98 20.40 -9.72 4.64
N GLY A 99 19.14 -10.00 4.92
CA GLY A 99 18.57 -11.35 4.98
C GLY A 99 18.67 -12.03 6.36
N ALA A 100 19.32 -11.41 7.34
CA ALA A 100 19.31 -11.91 8.70
C ALA A 100 17.91 -11.88 9.30
N ARG A 101 17.55 -12.89 10.08
CA ARG A 101 16.26 -12.97 10.76
C ARG A 101 16.35 -12.51 12.19
N GLY A 102 15.29 -11.91 12.70
CA GLY A 102 15.20 -11.47 14.08
C GLY A 102 13.78 -11.55 14.62
N VAL A 103 13.66 -11.29 15.91
CA VAL A 103 12.39 -11.23 16.61
C VAL A 103 12.32 -9.91 17.37
N ILE A 104 11.16 -9.23 17.29
CA ILE A 104 10.93 -8.02 18.08
C ILE A 104 10.50 -8.41 19.48
N GLY A 105 11.23 -7.95 20.47
CA GLY A 105 10.98 -8.22 21.88
C GLY A 105 11.13 -6.97 22.75
N GLY A 106 10.91 -7.15 24.04
CA GLY A 106 11.07 -6.12 25.07
C GLY A 106 11.13 -6.74 26.45
N LYS A 107 11.00 -5.93 27.51
CA LYS A 107 11.00 -6.42 28.89
C LYS A 107 9.96 -7.54 29.10
N ALA A 108 10.37 -8.59 29.82
CA ALA A 108 9.44 -9.64 30.23
C ALA A 108 8.41 -9.11 31.23
N VAL A 109 7.18 -9.63 31.19
CA VAL A 109 6.04 -9.14 32.00
C VAL A 109 6.31 -9.05 33.49
N HIS A 110 7.12 -9.98 34.03
CA HIS A 110 7.49 -10.00 35.46
C HIS A 110 8.56 -8.97 35.85
N GLN A 111 9.17 -8.31 34.86
CA GLN A 111 10.17 -7.22 35.06
C GLN A 111 9.56 -5.84 34.86
N LEU A 112 8.27 -5.76 34.52
CA LEU A 112 7.56 -4.49 34.36
C LEU A 112 7.14 -3.97 35.74
N ASP A 113 7.30 -2.67 35.97
CA ASP A 113 6.77 -1.98 37.14
C ASP A 113 5.26 -1.74 37.02
N GLY A 114 4.59 -1.30 38.11
CA GLY A 114 3.14 -1.24 38.21
C GLY A 114 2.43 -0.58 37.01
N ASP A 115 2.84 0.63 36.68
CA ASP A 115 2.25 1.39 35.57
C ASP A 115 2.61 0.86 34.18
N GLU A 116 3.81 0.26 34.03
CA GLU A 116 4.27 -0.36 32.79
C GLU A 116 3.39 -1.58 32.40
N LYS A 117 2.83 -2.30 33.38
CA LYS A 117 1.93 -3.45 33.14
C LYS A 117 0.60 -3.08 32.53
N GLU A 118 0.15 -1.86 32.80
CA GLU A 118 -1.14 -1.34 32.35
C GLU A 118 -1.04 -0.63 30.98
N THR A 119 0.20 -0.40 30.49
CA THR A 119 0.47 0.31 29.23
C THR A 119 0.96 -0.63 28.14
N LEU A 120 0.67 -0.30 26.89
CA LEU A 120 1.26 -1.00 25.74
C LEU A 120 2.74 -0.62 25.63
N PRO A 121 3.63 -1.62 25.36
CA PRO A 121 5.03 -1.32 25.06
C PRO A 121 5.14 -0.41 23.86
N LYS A 122 5.88 0.69 23.97
CA LYS A 122 6.17 1.58 22.85
C LYS A 122 7.30 1.01 21.99
N ILE A 123 7.32 1.33 20.71
CA ILE A 123 8.43 0.93 19.81
C ILE A 123 9.78 1.34 20.36
N ALA A 124 9.88 2.49 21.04
CA ALA A 124 11.10 2.97 21.68
C ALA A 124 11.62 2.05 22.80
N ASP A 125 10.77 1.21 23.39
CA ASP A 125 11.12 0.26 24.46
C ASP A 125 11.36 -1.17 23.93
N MET A 126 11.16 -1.38 22.62
CA MET A 126 11.37 -2.66 21.95
C MET A 126 12.78 -2.75 21.35
N PHE A 127 13.21 -3.96 21.04
CA PHE A 127 14.43 -4.25 20.27
C PHE A 127 14.18 -5.38 19.30
N ILE A 128 15.02 -5.44 18.25
CA ILE A 128 15.13 -6.63 17.39
C ILE A 128 16.30 -7.45 17.93
N ASP A 129 16.00 -8.70 18.28
CA ASP A 129 16.98 -9.73 18.65
C ASP A 129 17.29 -10.56 17.39
N ILE A 130 18.55 -10.56 16.97
CA ILE A 130 19.07 -11.35 15.85
C ILE A 130 19.97 -12.51 16.30
N GLY A 131 20.00 -12.82 17.61
CA GLY A 131 20.83 -13.86 18.19
C GLY A 131 22.31 -13.50 18.32
N ALA A 132 22.69 -12.22 18.19
CA ALA A 132 24.05 -11.76 18.38
C ALA A 132 24.36 -11.58 19.87
N SER A 133 25.55 -12.03 20.33
CA SER A 133 25.97 -11.97 21.73
C SER A 133 26.60 -10.63 22.14
N ASN A 134 26.91 -9.78 21.17
CA ASN A 134 27.50 -8.46 21.36
C ASN A 134 27.43 -7.63 20.07
N LYS A 135 27.73 -6.32 20.23
CA LYS A 135 27.71 -5.36 19.13
C LYS A 135 28.56 -5.76 17.92
N LYS A 136 29.80 -6.24 18.14
CA LYS A 136 30.69 -6.64 17.03
C LYS A 136 30.16 -7.84 16.24
N GLU A 137 29.41 -8.70 16.89
CA GLU A 137 28.76 -9.81 16.22
C GLU A 137 27.55 -9.32 15.41
N ALA A 138 26.72 -8.45 15.95
CA ALA A 138 25.59 -7.85 15.27
C ALA A 138 26.03 -7.03 14.04
N GLU A 139 27.12 -6.27 14.13
CA GLU A 139 27.68 -5.46 13.04
C GLU A 139 28.17 -6.30 11.84
N LYS A 140 28.27 -7.63 11.95
CA LYS A 140 28.53 -8.50 10.80
C LYS A 140 27.30 -8.70 9.90
N PHE A 141 26.11 -8.47 10.44
CA PHE A 141 24.84 -8.76 9.78
C PHE A 141 23.99 -7.51 9.51
N VAL A 142 24.25 -6.40 10.20
CA VAL A 142 23.41 -5.22 10.15
C VAL A 142 24.22 -3.94 10.27
N ASN A 143 23.80 -2.91 9.52
CA ASN A 143 24.32 -1.55 9.62
C ASN A 143 23.22 -0.61 10.13
N LEU A 144 23.63 0.56 10.63
CA LEU A 144 22.69 1.63 10.92
C LEU A 144 22.00 2.10 9.62
N GLY A 145 20.69 2.23 9.67
CA GLY A 145 19.89 2.59 8.50
C GLY A 145 19.42 1.41 7.65
N ASP A 146 19.81 0.17 7.98
CA ASP A 146 19.25 -1.01 7.32
C ASP A 146 17.77 -1.15 7.66
N ALA A 147 16.98 -1.56 6.66
CA ALA A 147 15.57 -1.83 6.85
C ALA A 147 15.33 -3.21 7.50
N ALA A 148 14.20 -3.31 8.22
CA ALA A 148 13.67 -4.58 8.69
C ALA A 148 12.18 -4.67 8.29
N TYR A 149 11.79 -5.84 7.83
CA TYR A 149 10.48 -6.13 7.26
C TYR A 149 9.74 -7.14 8.12
N PHE A 150 8.44 -7.03 8.23
CA PHE A 150 7.63 -8.08 8.83
C PHE A 150 7.83 -9.41 8.09
N ASP A 151 8.13 -10.46 8.84
CA ASP A 151 8.13 -11.83 8.32
C ASP A 151 6.68 -12.32 8.27
N SER A 152 6.21 -12.67 7.10
CA SER A 152 4.81 -13.06 6.85
C SER A 152 4.73 -14.07 5.74
N GLU A 153 3.66 -14.86 5.75
CA GLU A 153 3.33 -15.81 4.70
C GLU A 153 2.03 -15.40 4.00
N TYR A 154 1.98 -15.59 2.70
CA TYR A 154 0.73 -15.50 1.94
C TYR A 154 -0.09 -16.77 2.20
N THR A 155 -1.31 -16.60 2.71
CA THR A 155 -2.20 -17.71 3.04
C THR A 155 -3.60 -17.43 2.51
N GLU A 156 -4.15 -18.38 1.78
CA GLU A 156 -5.58 -18.38 1.42
C GLU A 156 -6.36 -19.16 2.45
N PHE A 157 -7.52 -18.67 2.87
CA PHE A 157 -8.37 -19.30 3.87
C PHE A 157 -9.84 -18.92 3.70
N GLY A 158 -10.74 -19.71 4.29
CA GLY A 158 -12.17 -19.47 4.16
C GLY A 158 -12.62 -19.46 2.70
N ASP A 159 -13.61 -18.63 2.39
CA ASP A 159 -14.15 -18.47 1.06
C ASP A 159 -13.53 -17.23 0.37
N GLY A 160 -12.39 -17.44 -0.30
CA GLY A 160 -11.69 -16.40 -1.08
C GLY A 160 -11.01 -15.31 -0.27
N PHE A 161 -10.74 -15.55 1.04
CA PHE A 161 -9.93 -14.63 1.84
C PHE A 161 -8.45 -14.92 1.65
N VAL A 162 -7.65 -13.85 1.66
CA VAL A 162 -6.20 -13.90 1.61
C VAL A 162 -5.60 -13.13 2.79
N LYS A 163 -4.55 -13.68 3.39
CA LYS A 163 -3.73 -13.05 4.40
C LYS A 163 -2.33 -12.85 3.86
N ALA A 164 -1.80 -11.64 3.94
CA ALA A 164 -0.40 -11.33 3.65
C ALA A 164 0.01 -10.01 4.33
N LYS A 165 1.33 -9.74 4.38
CA LYS A 165 1.80 -8.35 4.54
C LYS A 165 1.60 -7.60 3.22
N ALA A 166 1.70 -6.29 3.25
CA ALA A 166 1.77 -5.43 2.05
C ALA A 166 0.61 -5.61 1.04
N LEU A 167 -0.58 -6.12 1.46
CA LEU A 167 -1.77 -6.05 0.61
C LEU A 167 -2.05 -4.60 0.22
N ASP A 168 -1.73 -3.69 1.09
CA ASP A 168 -1.56 -2.27 0.92
C ASP A 168 -0.13 -1.98 0.44
N ASP A 169 0.15 -1.58 -0.81
CA ASP A 169 -0.82 -1.56 -1.91
C ASP A 169 -0.34 -2.45 -3.07
N ARG A 170 0.15 -3.65 -2.73
CA ARG A 170 0.53 -4.63 -3.74
C ARG A 170 -0.68 -5.18 -4.51
N ALA A 171 -1.89 -5.01 -3.95
CA ALA A 171 -3.13 -5.31 -4.65
C ALA A 171 -3.37 -4.32 -5.79
N GLY A 172 -3.20 -3.02 -5.56
CA GLY A 172 -3.24 -2.00 -6.60
C GLY A 172 -2.13 -2.19 -7.63
N CYS A 173 -0.90 -2.48 -7.19
CA CYS A 173 0.20 -2.80 -8.11
C CYS A 173 -0.13 -3.98 -9.03
N MET A 174 -0.74 -5.06 -8.50
CA MET A 174 -1.17 -6.20 -9.31
C MET A 174 -2.22 -5.78 -10.36
N ILE A 175 -3.21 -4.99 -9.97
CA ILE A 175 -4.25 -4.49 -10.88
C ILE A 175 -3.62 -3.66 -12.00
N LEU A 176 -2.66 -2.79 -11.69
CA LEU A 176 -1.96 -2.00 -12.71
C LEU A 176 -1.11 -2.86 -13.65
N ILE A 177 -0.45 -3.91 -13.15
CA ILE A 177 0.27 -4.88 -14.00
C ILE A 177 -0.70 -5.60 -14.93
N ASP A 178 -1.87 -6.01 -14.44
CA ASP A 178 -2.90 -6.63 -15.27
C ASP A 178 -3.39 -5.66 -16.36
N MET A 179 -3.54 -4.38 -16.03
CA MET A 179 -3.92 -3.35 -17.00
C MET A 179 -2.85 -3.14 -18.07
N LEU A 180 -1.57 -3.13 -17.70
CA LEU A 180 -0.45 -3.06 -18.65
C LEU A 180 -0.47 -4.23 -19.65
N ASN A 181 -0.86 -5.42 -19.21
CA ASN A 181 -0.91 -6.63 -20.02
C ASN A 181 -2.26 -6.87 -20.72
N SER A 182 -3.17 -5.90 -20.63
CA SER A 182 -4.48 -5.95 -21.30
C SER A 182 -4.52 -5.05 -22.53
N GLU A 183 -5.44 -5.33 -23.46
CA GLU A 183 -5.82 -4.39 -24.50
C GLU A 183 -6.70 -3.30 -23.90
N LEU A 184 -6.36 -2.04 -24.13
CA LEU A 184 -7.12 -0.88 -23.68
C LEU A 184 -7.75 -0.16 -24.87
N GLU A 185 -8.90 0.46 -24.67
CA GLU A 185 -9.56 1.25 -25.71
C GLU A 185 -8.82 2.59 -25.92
N TYR A 186 -8.30 3.21 -24.85
CA TYR A 186 -7.61 4.49 -24.88
C TYR A 186 -6.25 4.44 -24.17
N ASP A 187 -5.36 5.39 -24.54
CA ASP A 187 -4.09 5.56 -23.88
C ASP A 187 -4.27 5.95 -22.41
N VAL A 188 -3.41 5.44 -21.54
CA VAL A 188 -3.35 5.80 -20.12
C VAL A 188 -1.90 5.84 -19.62
N GLU A 189 -1.66 6.63 -18.57
CA GLU A 189 -0.42 6.67 -17.83
C GLU A 189 -0.55 5.81 -16.58
N ILE A 190 0.29 4.80 -16.43
CA ILE A 190 0.28 3.88 -15.28
C ILE A 190 1.52 4.12 -14.44
N CYS A 191 1.33 4.51 -13.18
CA CYS A 191 2.38 4.92 -12.27
C CYS A 191 2.45 4.00 -11.05
N PHE A 192 3.57 3.33 -10.88
CA PHE A 192 3.92 2.64 -9.64
C PHE A 192 4.79 3.59 -8.84
N VAL A 193 4.27 4.07 -7.72
CA VAL A 193 4.91 5.14 -6.97
C VAL A 193 5.58 4.63 -5.71
N VAL A 194 6.49 5.43 -5.15
CA VAL A 194 7.29 5.11 -3.96
C VAL A 194 6.93 6.01 -2.80
N GLN A 195 7.25 5.56 -1.57
CA GLN A 195 7.21 6.39 -0.37
C GLN A 195 5.83 7.00 -0.07
N GLU A 196 4.76 6.25 -0.33
CA GLU A 196 3.40 6.65 0.07
C GLU A 196 3.30 6.69 1.59
N GLU A 197 3.75 5.62 2.27
CA GLU A 197 3.61 5.34 3.70
C GLU A 197 4.31 6.37 4.62
N ILE A 198 5.21 7.16 4.07
CA ILE A 198 5.90 8.24 4.78
C ILE A 198 5.50 9.64 4.26
N GLY A 199 4.37 9.74 3.58
CA GLY A 199 3.75 11.01 3.18
C GLY A 199 3.65 11.24 1.68
N THR A 200 3.19 10.28 0.90
CA THR A 200 2.76 10.41 -0.52
C THR A 200 3.80 11.07 -1.44
N ARG A 201 5.10 10.80 -1.20
CA ARG A 201 6.21 11.57 -1.80
C ARG A 201 6.40 11.28 -3.27
N GLY A 202 6.35 10.00 -3.66
CA GLY A 202 6.51 9.57 -5.05
C GLY A 202 5.38 10.08 -5.93
N ALA A 203 4.14 9.99 -5.46
CA ALA A 203 2.95 10.41 -6.19
C ALA A 203 2.97 11.90 -6.58
N ALA A 204 3.50 12.77 -5.70
CA ALA A 204 3.66 14.19 -6.01
C ALA A 204 4.56 14.40 -7.24
N VAL A 205 5.67 13.66 -7.33
CA VAL A 205 6.64 13.78 -8.43
C VAL A 205 6.09 13.15 -9.70
N ALA A 206 5.49 11.97 -9.62
CA ALA A 206 4.87 11.30 -10.76
C ALA A 206 3.75 12.16 -11.36
N ALA A 207 2.83 12.69 -10.54
CA ALA A 207 1.75 13.55 -11.02
C ALA A 207 2.24 14.84 -11.66
N PHE A 208 3.34 15.43 -11.15
CA PHE A 208 3.96 16.60 -11.78
C PHE A 208 4.53 16.26 -13.17
N SER A 209 5.21 15.11 -13.30
CA SER A 209 5.80 14.67 -14.57
C SER A 209 4.75 14.31 -15.61
N VAL A 210 3.72 13.58 -15.19
CA VAL A 210 2.61 13.14 -16.06
C VAL A 210 1.70 14.29 -16.44
N ALA A 211 1.44 15.23 -15.52
CA ALA A 211 0.48 16.34 -15.67
C ALA A 211 -0.90 15.86 -16.19
N PRO A 212 -1.58 14.93 -15.49
CA PRO A 212 -2.83 14.38 -15.96
C PRO A 212 -4.00 15.33 -15.72
N LYS A 213 -5.09 15.17 -16.49
CA LYS A 213 -6.37 15.84 -16.20
C LYS A 213 -7.18 15.07 -15.15
N TYR A 214 -7.14 13.73 -15.21
CA TYR A 214 -7.81 12.84 -14.28
C TYR A 214 -6.81 11.86 -13.67
N ALA A 215 -7.04 11.50 -12.40
CA ALA A 215 -6.28 10.45 -11.75
C ALA A 215 -7.19 9.46 -11.01
N ILE A 216 -6.87 8.18 -11.14
CA ILE A 216 -7.48 7.08 -10.42
C ILE A 216 -6.39 6.51 -9.52
N VAL A 217 -6.57 6.64 -8.21
CA VAL A 217 -5.64 6.10 -7.21
C VAL A 217 -6.20 4.78 -6.74
N LEU A 218 -5.46 3.70 -6.99
CA LEU A 218 -5.74 2.39 -6.43
C LEU A 218 -5.07 2.32 -5.07
N GLU A 219 -5.75 1.70 -4.12
CA GLU A 219 -5.32 1.69 -2.72
C GLU A 219 -5.91 0.51 -1.96
N SER A 220 -5.44 0.31 -0.73
CA SER A 220 -6.19 -0.44 0.27
C SER A 220 -6.81 0.51 1.31
N THR A 221 -7.91 0.12 1.90
CA THR A 221 -8.52 0.93 2.96
C THR A 221 -9.00 0.07 4.12
N THR A 222 -8.87 0.60 5.35
CA THR A 222 -9.24 -0.11 6.56
C THR A 222 -10.70 -0.54 6.55
N ALA A 223 -10.95 -1.85 6.58
CA ALA A 223 -12.25 -2.41 6.88
C ALA A 223 -12.37 -2.62 8.38
N SER A 224 -13.35 -1.95 9.01
CA SER A 224 -13.65 -2.12 10.44
C SER A 224 -14.87 -3.00 10.65
N ASP A 225 -15.08 -3.99 9.81
CA ASP A 225 -16.21 -4.94 9.84
C ASP A 225 -15.96 -6.14 10.78
N ILE A 226 -15.33 -5.86 11.91
CA ILE A 226 -14.95 -6.84 12.93
C ILE A 226 -15.97 -6.88 14.08
N SER A 227 -15.87 -7.92 14.93
CA SER A 227 -16.69 -8.05 16.12
C SER A 227 -16.56 -6.84 17.05
N GLY A 228 -17.66 -6.38 17.62
CA GLY A 228 -17.70 -5.21 18.51
C GLY A 228 -17.81 -3.85 17.79
N VAL A 229 -17.70 -3.81 16.46
CA VAL A 229 -17.91 -2.58 15.68
C VAL A 229 -19.27 -2.61 15.00
N SER A 230 -20.06 -1.55 15.13
CA SER A 230 -21.42 -1.46 14.59
C SER A 230 -21.70 -0.16 13.85
N GLY A 231 -22.72 -0.18 13.00
CA GLY A 231 -23.25 1.00 12.30
C GLY A 231 -22.20 1.74 11.47
N ASN A 232 -22.20 3.05 11.58
CA ASN A 232 -21.35 3.97 10.84
C ASN A 232 -19.87 3.93 11.24
N LYS A 233 -19.51 3.20 12.30
CA LYS A 233 -18.11 2.96 12.68
C LYS A 233 -17.42 1.91 11.78
N LYS A 234 -18.18 1.11 11.04
CA LYS A 234 -17.64 0.22 10.01
C LYS A 234 -17.28 1.05 8.79
N VAL A 235 -16.01 1.27 8.57
CA VAL A 235 -15.50 2.09 7.45
C VAL A 235 -15.96 1.55 6.10
N CYS A 236 -15.77 0.25 5.90
CA CYS A 236 -16.23 -0.57 4.78
C CYS A 236 -16.24 -2.05 5.19
N ARG A 237 -16.63 -2.95 4.29
CA ARG A 237 -16.76 -4.38 4.58
C ARG A 237 -16.12 -5.23 3.49
N LEU A 238 -15.49 -6.34 3.90
CA LEU A 238 -15.02 -7.36 2.97
C LEU A 238 -16.23 -8.09 2.35
N GLY A 239 -16.14 -8.39 1.05
CA GLY A 239 -17.20 -9.04 0.30
C GLY A 239 -18.26 -8.12 -0.29
N GLU A 240 -18.20 -6.82 0.01
CA GLU A 240 -19.13 -5.81 -0.53
C GLU A 240 -18.53 -5.03 -1.71
N GLY A 241 -17.37 -5.46 -2.25
CA GLY A 241 -16.75 -4.94 -3.46
C GLY A 241 -15.87 -3.73 -3.25
N ALA A 242 -15.61 -3.02 -4.35
CA ALA A 242 -14.72 -1.85 -4.40
C ALA A 242 -15.19 -0.73 -3.48
N VAL A 243 -14.25 -0.08 -2.79
CA VAL A 243 -14.54 1.05 -1.90
C VAL A 243 -14.20 2.37 -2.59
N VAL A 244 -15.19 3.24 -2.76
CA VAL A 244 -15.01 4.58 -3.32
C VAL A 244 -15.11 5.63 -2.21
N SER A 245 -14.12 6.51 -2.15
CA SER A 245 -14.03 7.55 -1.13
C SER A 245 -14.64 8.86 -1.64
N TYR A 246 -15.44 9.53 -0.82
CA TYR A 246 -15.86 10.92 -1.05
C TYR A 246 -15.00 11.93 -0.30
N MET A 247 -14.35 11.51 0.80
CA MET A 247 -13.43 12.33 1.58
C MET A 247 -12.54 11.45 2.46
N ASP A 248 -11.27 11.81 2.60
CA ASP A 248 -10.34 11.35 3.63
C ASP A 248 -9.66 12.55 4.30
N ARG A 249 -8.59 12.34 5.09
CA ARG A 249 -7.90 13.45 5.77
C ARG A 249 -7.12 14.37 4.84
N GLY A 250 -6.72 13.88 3.68
CA GLY A 250 -5.88 14.59 2.73
C GLY A 250 -6.62 15.11 1.50
N THR A 251 -7.81 14.54 1.20
CA THR A 251 -8.52 14.80 -0.05
C THR A 251 -10.03 14.92 0.15
N LEU A 252 -10.61 15.97 -0.44
CA LEU A 252 -12.03 16.04 -0.75
C LEU A 252 -12.16 15.71 -2.24
N TYR A 253 -12.74 14.54 -2.52
CA TYR A 253 -12.81 14.01 -3.88
C TYR A 253 -13.86 14.74 -4.73
N ASP A 254 -13.67 14.73 -6.06
CA ASP A 254 -14.63 15.29 -7.00
C ASP A 254 -15.95 14.53 -6.94
N SER A 255 -17.04 15.24 -6.65
CA SER A 255 -18.36 14.63 -6.46
C SER A 255 -18.98 14.07 -7.74
N GLU A 256 -18.56 14.56 -8.91
CA GLU A 256 -19.00 14.04 -10.22
C GLU A 256 -18.33 12.70 -10.50
N LEU A 257 -17.00 12.60 -10.24
CA LEU A 257 -16.26 11.35 -10.39
C LEU A 257 -16.75 10.29 -9.41
N TYR A 258 -17.03 10.70 -8.15
CA TYR A 258 -17.59 9.79 -7.14
C TYR A 258 -18.93 9.20 -7.61
N ARG A 259 -19.88 10.02 -8.05
CA ARG A 259 -21.18 9.54 -8.56
C ARG A 259 -21.00 8.68 -9.81
N ARG A 260 -20.10 9.08 -10.70
CA ARG A 260 -19.82 8.35 -11.94
C ARG A 260 -19.30 6.93 -11.69
N ALA A 261 -18.51 6.75 -10.65
CA ALA A 261 -18.02 5.42 -10.25
C ALA A 261 -19.19 4.48 -9.86
N PHE A 262 -20.18 4.98 -9.11
CA PHE A 262 -21.36 4.20 -8.75
C PHE A 262 -22.25 3.90 -9.96
N GLU A 263 -22.46 4.86 -10.86
CA GLU A 263 -23.24 4.67 -12.10
C GLU A 263 -22.61 3.58 -13.00
N LEU A 264 -21.28 3.63 -13.17
CA LEU A 264 -20.55 2.64 -13.96
C LEU A 264 -20.60 1.26 -13.30
N ALA A 265 -20.44 1.19 -11.98
CA ALA A 265 -20.51 -0.05 -11.24
C ALA A 265 -21.90 -0.70 -11.35
N GLU A 266 -22.98 0.06 -11.14
CA GLU A 266 -24.36 -0.40 -11.26
C GLU A 266 -24.66 -0.92 -12.66
N LYS A 267 -24.31 -0.16 -13.70
CA LYS A 267 -24.51 -0.53 -15.11
C LYS A 267 -23.81 -1.85 -15.49
N ASN A 268 -22.69 -2.16 -14.84
CA ASN A 268 -21.86 -3.34 -15.16
C ASN A 268 -21.96 -4.45 -14.09
N GLY A 269 -22.86 -4.33 -13.12
CA GLY A 269 -23.05 -5.36 -12.08
C GLY A 269 -21.84 -5.55 -11.17
N ILE A 270 -21.06 -4.49 -10.93
CA ILE A 270 -19.89 -4.50 -10.05
C ILE A 270 -20.32 -4.11 -8.65
N LYS A 271 -19.93 -4.91 -7.64
CA LYS A 271 -20.13 -4.54 -6.24
C LYS A 271 -19.27 -3.33 -5.90
N VAL A 272 -19.91 -2.30 -5.33
CA VAL A 272 -19.25 -1.06 -4.91
C VAL A 272 -19.87 -0.56 -3.61
N GLN A 273 -19.04 0.02 -2.75
CA GLN A 273 -19.45 0.60 -1.48
C GLN A 273 -18.75 1.93 -1.22
N THR A 274 -19.31 2.71 -0.32
CA THR A 274 -18.74 3.99 0.12
C THR A 274 -17.83 3.80 1.34
N LYS A 275 -16.70 4.50 1.38
CA LYS A 275 -15.93 4.70 2.61
C LYS A 275 -16.70 5.65 3.54
N THR A 276 -17.23 5.12 4.65
CA THR A 276 -18.16 5.87 5.51
C THR A 276 -17.50 6.73 6.59
N VAL A 277 -16.19 6.58 6.80
CA VAL A 277 -15.43 7.30 7.84
C VAL A 277 -14.31 8.12 7.19
N VAL A 278 -14.23 9.39 7.55
CA VAL A 278 -13.14 10.28 7.16
C VAL A 278 -11.91 9.96 8.00
N ALA A 279 -11.06 9.06 7.50
CA ALA A 279 -9.85 8.60 8.19
C ALA A 279 -8.76 8.22 7.18
N GLY A 280 -7.49 8.31 7.62
CA GLY A 280 -6.35 8.05 6.78
C GLY A 280 -6.18 9.09 5.67
N GLY A 281 -5.29 8.82 4.76
CA GLY A 281 -5.05 9.55 3.52
C GLY A 281 -4.38 8.60 2.56
N ASN A 282 -4.15 9.00 1.32
CA ASN A 282 -3.47 8.23 0.30
C ASN A 282 -2.85 9.17 -0.74
N ASP A 283 -2.27 8.62 -1.80
CA ASP A 283 -1.59 9.35 -2.86
C ASP A 283 -2.46 10.41 -3.57
N ALA A 284 -3.79 10.31 -3.51
CA ALA A 284 -4.68 11.34 -4.01
C ALA A 284 -4.43 12.71 -3.36
N ALA A 285 -3.98 12.72 -2.08
CA ALA A 285 -3.65 13.94 -1.34
C ALA A 285 -2.50 14.76 -1.98
N ALA A 286 -1.58 14.08 -2.67
CA ALA A 286 -0.51 14.72 -3.40
C ALA A 286 -0.92 15.01 -4.85
N ILE A 287 -1.56 14.05 -5.51
CA ILE A 287 -1.91 14.11 -6.93
C ILE A 287 -2.90 15.25 -7.21
N HIS A 288 -4.00 15.37 -6.44
CA HIS A 288 -5.09 16.32 -6.76
C HIS A 288 -4.63 17.79 -6.76
N LYS A 289 -3.57 18.13 -6.06
CA LYS A 289 -2.99 19.50 -5.98
C LYS A 289 -1.74 19.67 -6.84
N SER A 290 -1.39 18.70 -7.68
CA SER A 290 -0.24 18.82 -8.60
C SER A 290 -0.55 19.73 -9.77
N GLY A 291 0.43 20.50 -10.20
CA GLY A 291 0.31 21.41 -11.35
C GLY A 291 -0.84 22.40 -11.23
N ALA A 292 -1.76 22.36 -12.19
CA ALA A 292 -2.96 23.21 -12.21
C ALA A 292 -4.15 22.57 -11.46
N GLY A 293 -3.94 21.47 -10.77
CA GLY A 293 -4.95 20.65 -10.12
C GLY A 293 -5.38 19.47 -11.00
N VAL A 294 -5.65 18.33 -10.36
CA VAL A 294 -6.06 17.06 -11.02
C VAL A 294 -7.38 16.59 -10.43
N LYS A 295 -8.36 16.31 -11.29
CA LYS A 295 -9.59 15.65 -10.85
C LYS A 295 -9.28 14.21 -10.46
N THR A 296 -9.44 13.88 -9.18
CA THR A 296 -8.93 12.63 -8.62
C THR A 296 -10.03 11.83 -7.93
N ILE A 297 -9.96 10.51 -8.07
CA ILE A 297 -10.79 9.54 -7.35
C ILE A 297 -9.89 8.45 -6.76
N ALA A 298 -10.24 7.95 -5.58
CA ALA A 298 -9.62 6.77 -4.99
C ALA A 298 -10.60 5.59 -5.01
N VAL A 299 -10.12 4.45 -5.50
CA VAL A 299 -10.83 3.17 -5.54
C VAL A 299 -10.00 2.14 -4.78
N SER A 300 -10.50 1.69 -3.64
CA SER A 300 -9.71 0.94 -2.68
C SER A 300 -10.22 -0.48 -2.46
N VAL A 301 -9.29 -1.40 -2.17
CA VAL A 301 -9.59 -2.75 -1.68
C VAL A 301 -9.90 -2.67 -0.18
N PRO A 302 -11.07 -3.13 0.29
CA PRO A 302 -11.34 -3.23 1.73
C PRO A 302 -10.39 -4.24 2.36
N THR A 303 -9.63 -3.81 3.38
CA THR A 303 -8.58 -4.62 4.00
C THR A 303 -8.66 -4.53 5.52
N ARG A 304 -8.76 -5.68 6.22
CA ARG A 304 -8.64 -5.75 7.69
C ARG A 304 -7.19 -5.78 8.09
N TYR A 305 -6.90 -5.27 9.29
CA TYR A 305 -5.58 -5.35 9.93
C TYR A 305 -4.45 -4.76 9.08
N ILE A 306 -4.76 -3.72 8.33
CA ILE A 306 -3.81 -2.97 7.49
C ILE A 306 -2.59 -2.52 8.32
N HIS A 307 -1.43 -2.34 7.70
CA HIS A 307 -0.17 -1.96 8.34
C HIS A 307 0.30 -2.97 9.41
N SER A 308 0.13 -4.26 9.11
CA SER A 308 0.58 -5.36 9.97
C SER A 308 1.18 -6.51 9.16
N ALA A 309 1.80 -7.46 9.84
CA ALA A 309 2.26 -8.71 9.24
C ALA A 309 1.13 -9.57 8.65
N SER A 310 -0.14 -9.24 8.94
CA SER A 310 -1.28 -10.12 8.70
C SER A 310 -2.52 -9.36 8.22
N SER A 311 -2.37 -8.50 7.23
CA SER A 311 -3.51 -7.86 6.55
C SER A 311 -4.37 -8.92 5.86
N VAL A 312 -5.69 -8.68 5.80
CA VAL A 312 -6.66 -9.61 5.22
C VAL A 312 -7.56 -8.89 4.23
N ALA A 313 -7.64 -9.41 3.01
CA ALA A 313 -8.56 -8.95 1.97
C ALA A 313 -9.35 -10.12 1.37
N LYS A 314 -10.33 -9.82 0.52
CA LYS A 314 -11.09 -10.83 -0.21
C LYS A 314 -10.80 -10.71 -1.71
N LEU A 315 -10.53 -11.81 -2.38
CA LEU A 315 -10.16 -11.82 -3.81
C LEU A 315 -11.26 -11.22 -4.70
N GLU A 316 -12.54 -11.43 -4.37
CA GLU A 316 -13.66 -10.85 -5.13
C GLU A 316 -13.73 -9.31 -5.03
N ASP A 317 -13.26 -8.72 -3.92
CA ASP A 317 -13.20 -7.27 -3.76
C ASP A 317 -12.08 -6.69 -4.63
N ILE A 318 -10.92 -7.35 -4.68
CA ILE A 318 -9.80 -6.98 -5.55
C ILE A 318 -10.26 -7.01 -7.02
N GLU A 319 -11.01 -8.05 -7.41
CA GLU A 319 -11.57 -8.15 -8.76
C GLU A 319 -12.59 -7.04 -9.05
N SER A 320 -13.38 -6.63 -8.06
CA SER A 320 -14.31 -5.51 -8.17
C SER A 320 -13.59 -4.17 -8.38
N VAL A 321 -12.49 -3.93 -7.62
CA VAL A 321 -11.62 -2.75 -7.80
C VAL A 321 -11.02 -2.74 -9.20
N LYS A 322 -10.48 -3.86 -9.65
CA LYS A 322 -9.92 -4.02 -11.00
C LYS A 322 -10.93 -3.64 -12.08
N LYS A 323 -12.10 -4.26 -12.07
CA LYS A 323 -13.15 -3.99 -13.09
C LYS A 323 -13.56 -2.53 -13.08
N LEU A 324 -13.76 -1.94 -11.90
CA LEU A 324 -14.14 -0.53 -11.79
C LEU A 324 -13.04 0.40 -12.30
N ALA A 325 -11.76 0.11 -11.98
CA ALA A 325 -10.62 0.89 -12.43
C ALA A 325 -10.51 0.93 -13.98
N PHE A 326 -10.73 -0.21 -14.65
CA PHE A 326 -10.72 -0.28 -16.12
C PHE A 326 -11.83 0.57 -16.73
N LEU A 327 -13.06 0.48 -16.21
CA LEU A 327 -14.19 1.28 -16.70
C LEU A 327 -13.99 2.78 -16.48
N LEU A 328 -13.45 3.17 -15.32
CA LEU A 328 -13.15 4.57 -15.02
C LEU A 328 -12.05 5.11 -15.92
N ALA A 329 -11.01 4.33 -16.19
CA ALA A 329 -9.93 4.72 -17.09
C ALA A 329 -10.45 5.00 -18.50
N GLU A 330 -11.29 4.12 -19.04
CA GLU A 330 -11.93 4.28 -20.36
C GLU A 330 -12.86 5.48 -20.39
N ASP A 331 -13.72 5.63 -19.39
CA ASP A 331 -14.68 6.73 -19.29
C ASP A 331 -13.99 8.09 -19.22
N PHE A 332 -12.98 8.25 -18.35
CA PHE A 332 -12.26 9.51 -18.19
C PHE A 332 -11.39 9.87 -19.40
N ALA A 333 -10.82 8.86 -20.06
CA ALA A 333 -10.01 9.07 -21.25
C ALA A 333 -10.84 9.67 -22.41
N ASN A 334 -12.14 9.38 -22.48
CA ASN A 334 -13.03 9.83 -23.55
C ASN A 334 -14.02 10.94 -23.14
N ALA A 335 -14.04 11.37 -21.88
CA ALA A 335 -14.96 12.38 -21.34
C ALA A 335 -14.89 13.77 -22.03
#